data_cc7aea4bfae79f71963b060970bf577b
#
_entry.id   cc7aea4bfae79f71963b060970bf577b
#
_cell.length_a   1.000
_cell.length_b   1.000
_cell.length_c   1.000
_cell.angle_alpha   90.00
_cell.angle_beta   90.00
_cell.angle_gamma   90.00
#
_symmetry.space_group_name_H-M   'P 1'
#
loop_
_entity.id
_entity.type
_entity.pdbx_description
1 polymer ?
#
loop_
_entity_poly.entity_id
_entity_poly.type
_entity_poly.pdbx_seq_one_letter_code
_entity_poly.pdbx_strand_id
1 'polypeptide(L)'
;MGLLVRRLIECFSVGTRFPMQHKIRSVAVFCGSRSGRNPEYASAAADLGRILARAGVELIFGAGHIGLMGVVADAALAHGGKVAGMIPKHLVDWELAHPGITELIITKTMHERKAAMAERADAFVALPGGFGTCDEFFEILTWRQLHLHQKPI
;
A
#
# COMPACT_ATOMS: atom_id res chain seq x y z
N MET A 1 -3.04 21.41 1.58
CA MET A 1 -2.39 20.23 2.23
C MET A 1 -3.41 19.65 3.21
N GLY A 2 -4.06 18.59 2.75
CA GLY A 2 -5.40 18.22 3.21
C GLY A 2 -5.46 17.65 4.61
N LEU A 3 -6.61 17.86 5.21
CA LEU A 3 -7.08 17.40 6.53
C LEU A 3 -6.87 15.88 6.74
N LEU A 4 -6.90 15.10 5.66
CA LEU A 4 -6.75 13.63 5.66
C LEU A 4 -5.32 13.20 6.03
N VAL A 5 -4.31 13.89 5.50
CA VAL A 5 -2.88 13.59 5.77
C VAL A 5 -2.53 13.98 7.22
N ARG A 6 -3.09 15.06 7.74
CA ARG A 6 -2.92 15.41 9.16
C ARG A 6 -3.53 14.37 10.09
N ARG A 7 -4.70 13.84 9.78
CA ARG A 7 -5.33 12.77 10.59
C ARG A 7 -4.56 11.46 10.57
N LEU A 8 -3.94 11.10 9.44
CA LEU A 8 -3.02 9.94 9.40
C LEU A 8 -1.83 10.15 10.34
N ILE A 9 -1.20 11.33 10.33
CA ILE A 9 -0.08 11.64 11.23
C ILE A 9 -0.55 11.68 12.70
N GLU A 10 -1.72 12.19 12.98
CA GLU A 10 -2.29 12.25 14.34
C GLU A 10 -2.69 10.87 14.85
N CYS A 11 -3.15 9.94 14.00
CA CYS A 11 -3.35 8.53 14.38
C CYS A 11 -2.05 7.83 14.81
N PHE A 12 -0.90 8.29 14.33
CA PHE A 12 0.40 7.76 14.77
C PHE A 12 0.92 8.42 16.06
N SER A 13 0.34 9.55 16.50
CA SER A 13 0.86 10.33 17.63
C SER A 13 -0.12 10.55 18.79
N VAL A 14 -1.41 10.30 18.65
CA VAL A 14 -2.38 10.49 19.74
C VAL A 14 -2.71 9.15 20.41
N GLY A 15 -2.28 9.04 21.67
CA GLY A 15 -2.53 7.90 22.54
C GLY A 15 -3.99 7.62 22.84
N THR A 16 -4.70 7.02 21.93
CA THR A 16 -5.93 6.29 22.26
C THR A 16 -5.52 4.94 22.81
N ARG A 17 -5.93 4.65 24.05
CA ARG A 17 -5.69 3.37 24.76
C ARG A 17 -6.33 2.21 23.98
N PHE A 18 -5.59 1.68 22.99
CA PHE A 18 -5.81 0.33 22.49
C PHE A 18 -4.84 -0.60 23.22
N PRO A 19 -5.32 -1.74 23.74
CA PRO A 19 -4.43 -2.72 24.34
C PRO A 19 -3.53 -3.31 23.27
N MET A 20 -2.21 -3.23 23.50
CA MET A 20 -1.10 -3.65 22.63
C MET A 20 -0.81 -2.66 21.48
N GLN A 21 0.15 -1.77 21.71
CA GLN A 21 0.81 -0.97 20.69
C GLN A 21 1.65 -1.88 19.78
N HIS A 22 1.03 -2.55 18.81
CA HIS A 22 1.79 -3.08 17.69
C HIS A 22 2.30 -1.88 16.87
N LYS A 23 3.59 -1.63 16.94
CA LYS A 23 4.24 -0.60 16.12
C LYS A 23 4.04 -0.98 14.65
N ILE A 24 3.36 -0.13 13.88
CA ILE A 24 3.20 -0.32 12.44
C ILE A 24 4.57 -0.17 11.78
N ARG A 25 5.05 -1.21 11.12
CA ARG A 25 6.34 -1.27 10.42
C ARG A 25 6.17 -1.40 8.92
N SER A 26 4.99 -1.80 8.48
CA SER A 26 4.67 -2.05 7.08
C SER A 26 3.22 -1.67 6.77
N VAL A 27 2.98 -1.11 5.58
CA VAL A 27 1.66 -0.70 5.11
C VAL A 27 1.45 -1.21 3.69
N ALA A 28 0.36 -1.97 3.47
CA ALA A 28 -0.06 -2.32 2.13
C ALA A 28 -0.90 -1.18 1.55
N VAL A 29 -0.54 -0.74 0.34
CA VAL A 29 -1.23 0.33 -0.39
C VAL A 29 -1.87 -0.25 -1.63
N PHE A 30 -3.20 -0.17 -1.67
CA PHE A 30 -4.01 -0.53 -2.83
C PHE A 30 -4.32 0.74 -3.63
N CYS A 31 -3.96 0.79 -4.89
CA CYS A 31 -4.17 1.98 -5.72
C CYS A 31 -4.20 1.63 -7.21
N GLY A 32 -4.63 2.61 -8.03
CA GLY A 32 -4.82 2.39 -9.45
C GLY A 32 -3.52 2.20 -10.23
N SER A 33 -3.55 1.31 -11.24
CA SER A 33 -2.53 1.18 -12.29
C SER A 33 -2.56 2.33 -13.30
N ARG A 34 -3.43 3.32 -13.10
CA ARG A 34 -3.52 4.57 -13.86
C ARG A 34 -3.57 5.74 -12.89
N SER A 35 -3.08 6.91 -13.29
CA SER A 35 -3.06 8.12 -12.44
C SER A 35 -4.44 8.74 -12.23
N GLY A 36 -5.43 8.37 -13.06
CA GLY A 36 -6.75 8.99 -13.04
C GLY A 36 -6.75 10.37 -13.72
N ARG A 37 -7.89 11.07 -13.63
CA ARG A 37 -8.06 12.40 -14.26
C ARG A 37 -7.71 13.56 -13.32
N ASN A 38 -7.82 13.36 -12.02
CA ASN A 38 -7.51 14.40 -11.04
C ASN A 38 -6.03 14.31 -10.64
N PRO A 39 -5.23 15.38 -10.88
CA PRO A 39 -3.81 15.40 -10.52
C PRO A 39 -3.56 15.27 -9.00
N GLU A 40 -4.53 15.58 -8.17
CA GLU A 40 -4.42 15.40 -6.71
C GLU A 40 -4.22 13.95 -6.31
N TYR A 41 -4.67 12.98 -7.12
CA TYR A 41 -4.47 11.56 -6.81
C TYR A 41 -2.99 11.19 -6.86
N ALA A 42 -2.26 11.68 -7.86
CA ALA A 42 -0.81 11.47 -7.95
C ALA A 42 -0.07 12.21 -6.82
N SER A 43 -0.49 13.43 -6.49
CA SER A 43 0.07 14.17 -5.36
C SER A 43 -0.11 13.43 -4.03
N ALA A 44 -1.32 12.91 -3.78
CA ALA A 44 -1.60 12.15 -2.57
C ALA A 44 -0.80 10.84 -2.49
N ALA A 45 -0.61 10.14 -3.63
CA ALA A 45 0.19 8.94 -3.69
C ALA A 45 1.68 9.24 -3.41
N ALA A 46 2.22 10.30 -3.98
CA ALA A 46 3.60 10.74 -3.72
C ALA A 46 3.80 11.16 -2.26
N ASP A 47 2.85 11.90 -1.70
CA ASP A 47 2.91 12.31 -0.29
C ASP A 47 2.87 11.11 0.65
N LEU A 48 2.02 10.11 0.36
CA LEU A 48 1.97 8.88 1.14
C LEU A 48 3.31 8.13 1.10
N GLY A 49 3.88 7.91 -0.09
CA GLY A 49 5.17 7.25 -0.24
C GLY A 49 6.28 7.93 0.55
N ARG A 50 6.36 9.27 0.44
CA ARG A 50 7.30 10.09 1.21
C ARG A 50 7.11 9.99 2.72
N ILE A 51 5.85 9.99 3.20
CA ILE A 51 5.54 9.90 4.63
C ILE A 51 5.95 8.53 5.17
N LEU A 52 5.61 7.43 4.47
CA LEU A 52 5.99 6.07 4.88
C LEU A 52 7.51 5.94 4.97
N ALA A 53 8.24 6.40 3.96
CA ALA A 53 9.70 6.34 3.95
C ALA A 53 10.32 7.10 5.14
N ARG A 54 9.86 8.35 5.39
CA ARG A 54 10.36 9.17 6.51
C ARG A 54 10.02 8.58 7.88
N ALA A 55 8.92 7.84 7.98
CA ALA A 55 8.55 7.13 9.20
C ALA A 55 9.27 5.79 9.39
N GLY A 56 10.10 5.37 8.43
CA GLY A 56 10.76 4.06 8.43
C GLY A 56 9.77 2.90 8.28
N VAL A 57 8.61 3.15 7.65
CA VAL A 57 7.56 2.17 7.41
C VAL A 57 7.72 1.62 5.99
N GLU A 58 7.75 0.29 5.86
CA GLU A 58 7.84 -0.39 4.58
C GLU A 58 6.56 -0.23 3.78
N LEU A 59 6.69 0.15 2.51
CA LEU A 59 5.59 0.13 1.54
C LEU A 59 5.44 -1.27 0.95
N ILE A 60 4.24 -1.83 1.00
CA ILE A 60 3.84 -3.06 0.33
C ILE A 60 2.82 -2.70 -0.75
N PHE A 61 2.98 -3.20 -1.98
CA PHE A 61 2.07 -2.85 -3.08
C PHE A 61 2.05 -3.91 -4.18
N GLY A 62 1.25 -3.68 -5.22
CA GLY A 62 1.06 -4.61 -6.34
C GLY A 62 2.18 -4.67 -7.37
N ALA A 63 3.35 -4.12 -7.09
CA ALA A 63 4.55 -4.15 -7.93
C ALA A 63 4.50 -3.40 -9.26
N GLY A 64 3.39 -2.79 -9.68
CA GLY A 64 3.31 -2.05 -10.94
C GLY A 64 4.11 -0.74 -10.91
N HIS A 65 4.79 -0.41 -12.04
CA HIS A 65 5.53 0.86 -12.14
C HIS A 65 4.71 1.99 -12.79
N ILE A 66 3.49 1.71 -13.22
CA ILE A 66 2.61 2.66 -13.92
C ILE A 66 1.52 3.19 -12.97
N GLY A 67 1.03 4.40 -13.25
CA GLY A 67 -0.06 5.02 -12.50
C GLY A 67 0.29 5.36 -11.07
N LEU A 68 -0.71 5.28 -10.17
CA LEU A 68 -0.50 5.61 -8.75
C LEU A 68 0.43 4.61 -8.05
N MET A 69 0.49 3.36 -8.52
CA MET A 69 1.42 2.37 -7.99
C MET A 69 2.88 2.80 -8.20
N GLY A 70 3.24 3.22 -9.41
CA GLY A 70 4.58 3.76 -9.68
C GLY A 70 4.87 5.02 -8.86
N VAL A 71 3.92 5.95 -8.81
CA VAL A 71 4.10 7.22 -8.07
C VAL A 71 4.38 7.00 -6.58
N VAL A 72 3.62 6.13 -5.90
CA VAL A 72 3.83 5.86 -4.47
C VAL A 72 5.15 5.15 -4.21
N ALA A 73 5.53 4.19 -5.09
CA ALA A 73 6.78 3.46 -4.97
C ALA A 73 8.00 4.35 -5.23
N ASP A 74 7.99 5.13 -6.32
CA ASP A 74 9.04 6.10 -6.64
C ASP A 74 9.25 7.12 -5.52
N ALA A 75 8.16 7.66 -4.96
CA ALA A 75 8.24 8.62 -3.87
C ALA A 75 8.82 8.00 -2.59
N ALA A 76 8.48 6.74 -2.28
CA ALA A 76 9.06 6.03 -1.14
C ALA A 76 10.56 5.78 -1.35
N LEU A 77 10.96 5.28 -2.51
CA LEU A 77 12.35 5.01 -2.86
C LEU A 77 13.21 6.28 -2.86
N ALA A 78 12.71 7.38 -3.45
CA ALA A 78 13.41 8.67 -3.49
C ALA A 78 13.71 9.24 -2.10
N HIS A 79 12.99 8.78 -1.07
CA HIS A 79 13.21 9.19 0.33
C HIS A 79 13.85 8.09 1.18
N GLY A 80 14.47 7.09 0.56
CA GLY A 80 15.21 6.02 1.24
C GLY A 80 14.31 4.96 1.90
N GLY A 81 13.04 4.90 1.52
CA GLY A 81 12.07 3.91 2.03
C GLY A 81 12.31 2.51 1.47
N LYS A 82 11.85 1.50 2.21
CA LYS A 82 11.81 0.12 1.74
C LYS A 82 10.49 -0.12 1.01
N VAL A 83 10.56 -0.77 -0.15
CA VAL A 83 9.41 -1.05 -1.01
C VAL A 83 9.42 -2.52 -1.40
N ALA A 84 8.38 -3.26 -1.01
CA ALA A 84 8.15 -4.64 -1.39
C ALA A 84 6.95 -4.75 -2.35
N GLY A 85 7.18 -5.29 -3.53
CA GLY A 85 6.15 -5.51 -4.55
C GLY A 85 5.78 -6.97 -4.66
N MET A 86 4.49 -7.28 -4.80
CA MET A 86 3.98 -8.64 -4.96
C MET A 86 3.20 -8.74 -6.27
N ILE A 87 3.61 -9.68 -7.14
CA ILE A 87 3.03 -9.84 -8.47
C ILE A 87 2.89 -11.31 -8.84
N PRO A 88 1.76 -11.75 -9.42
CA PRO A 88 1.64 -13.08 -9.97
C PRO A 88 2.50 -13.25 -11.21
N LYS A 89 3.07 -14.44 -11.37
CA LYS A 89 3.97 -14.75 -12.49
C LYS A 89 3.39 -14.39 -13.87
N HIS A 90 2.09 -14.64 -14.10
CA HIS A 90 1.45 -14.35 -15.38
C HIS A 90 1.24 -12.84 -15.66
N LEU A 91 1.36 -11.97 -14.64
CA LEU A 91 1.27 -10.52 -14.80
C LEU A 91 2.63 -9.83 -14.88
N VAL A 92 3.72 -10.54 -14.59
CA VAL A 92 5.08 -9.96 -14.68
C VAL A 92 5.32 -9.36 -16.06
N ASP A 93 4.90 -10.04 -17.11
CA ASP A 93 5.08 -9.59 -18.49
C ASP A 93 4.08 -8.49 -18.89
N TRP A 94 2.96 -8.37 -18.21
CA TRP A 94 1.88 -7.43 -18.54
C TRP A 94 1.93 -6.14 -17.72
N GLU A 95 2.31 -6.23 -16.47
CA GLU A 95 2.38 -5.09 -15.55
C GLU A 95 3.80 -4.61 -15.35
N LEU A 96 4.72 -4.89 -16.23
CA LEU A 96 6.10 -4.41 -16.16
C LEU A 96 6.49 -4.06 -14.71
N ALA A 97 6.90 -5.08 -13.95
CA ALA A 97 7.24 -4.91 -12.53
C ALA A 97 8.19 -3.72 -12.34
N HIS A 98 8.01 -2.98 -11.28
CA HIS A 98 8.81 -1.79 -10.98
C HIS A 98 10.31 -2.18 -10.78
N PRO A 99 11.23 -1.67 -11.61
CA PRO A 99 12.61 -2.18 -11.67
C PRO A 99 13.47 -1.81 -10.46
N GLY A 100 13.08 -0.78 -9.70
CA GLY A 100 13.90 -0.19 -8.62
C GLY A 100 13.45 -0.54 -7.20
N ILE A 101 12.47 -1.42 -7.01
CA ILE A 101 11.97 -1.74 -5.66
C ILE A 101 12.97 -2.59 -4.86
N THR A 102 12.85 -2.50 -3.54
CA THR A 102 13.76 -3.20 -2.62
C THR A 102 13.63 -4.72 -2.71
N GLU A 103 12.39 -5.21 -2.90
CA GLU A 103 12.08 -6.63 -2.97
C GLU A 103 10.91 -6.88 -3.92
N LEU A 104 11.06 -7.86 -4.82
CA LEU A 104 10.00 -8.34 -5.70
C LEU A 104 9.66 -9.79 -5.36
N ILE A 105 8.41 -10.03 -4.96
CA ILE A 105 7.88 -11.34 -4.61
C ILE A 105 6.96 -11.81 -5.74
N ILE A 106 7.35 -12.89 -6.42
CA ILE A 106 6.54 -13.49 -7.48
C ILE A 106 5.66 -14.57 -6.87
N THR A 107 4.35 -14.44 -7.03
CA THR A 107 3.35 -15.40 -6.57
C THR A 107 2.81 -16.25 -7.72
N LYS A 108 2.14 -17.36 -7.42
CA LYS A 108 1.55 -18.23 -8.44
C LYS A 108 0.19 -17.72 -8.91
N THR A 109 -0.59 -17.16 -7.99
CA THR A 109 -1.97 -16.74 -8.23
C THR A 109 -2.25 -15.35 -7.66
N MET A 110 -3.37 -14.72 -8.09
CA MET A 110 -3.86 -13.47 -7.49
C MET A 110 -4.26 -13.66 -6.03
N HIS A 111 -4.77 -14.83 -5.64
CA HIS A 111 -5.11 -15.13 -4.25
C HIS A 111 -3.87 -15.17 -3.36
N GLU A 112 -2.82 -15.86 -3.81
CA GLU A 112 -1.52 -15.87 -3.10
C GLU A 112 -0.93 -14.47 -2.98
N ARG A 113 -1.02 -13.63 -4.03
CA ARG A 113 -0.57 -12.23 -3.99
C ARG A 113 -1.29 -11.46 -2.89
N LYS A 114 -2.63 -11.47 -2.88
CA LYS A 114 -3.42 -10.74 -1.89
C LYS A 114 -3.18 -11.27 -0.47
N ALA A 115 -3.10 -12.57 -0.30
CA ALA A 115 -2.78 -13.19 0.98
C ALA A 115 -1.37 -12.77 1.48
N ALA A 116 -0.36 -12.82 0.62
CA ALA A 116 1.01 -12.42 0.97
C ALA A 116 1.10 -10.92 1.34
N MET A 117 0.40 -10.05 0.61
CA MET A 117 0.31 -8.62 0.96
C MET A 117 -0.35 -8.43 2.33
N ALA A 118 -1.45 -9.13 2.57
CA ALA A 118 -2.19 -9.05 3.83
C ALA A 118 -1.40 -9.60 5.02
N GLU A 119 -0.66 -10.68 4.84
CA GLU A 119 0.17 -11.29 5.88
C GLU A 119 1.31 -10.37 6.29
N ARG A 120 2.03 -9.80 5.31
CA ARG A 120 3.20 -8.95 5.56
C ARG A 120 2.85 -7.56 6.11
N ALA A 121 1.69 -7.01 5.78
CA ALA A 121 1.29 -5.68 6.20
C ALA A 121 0.81 -5.63 7.64
N ASP A 122 1.18 -4.59 8.38
CA ASP A 122 0.62 -4.26 9.70
C ASP A 122 -0.64 -3.39 9.59
N ALA A 123 -0.81 -2.68 8.48
CA ALA A 123 -1.96 -1.82 8.19
C ALA A 123 -2.20 -1.71 6.67
N PHE A 124 -3.35 -1.19 6.29
CA PHE A 124 -3.76 -1.04 4.90
C PHE A 124 -4.18 0.39 4.59
N VAL A 125 -3.92 0.83 3.37
CA VAL A 125 -4.40 2.11 2.83
C VAL A 125 -4.94 1.87 1.42
N ALA A 126 -6.11 2.41 1.12
CA ALA A 126 -6.65 2.45 -0.24
C ALA A 126 -6.62 3.88 -0.76
N LEU A 127 -6.00 4.09 -1.91
CA LEU A 127 -6.05 5.29 -2.71
C LEU A 127 -7.01 5.10 -3.89
N PRO A 128 -7.36 6.16 -4.62
CA PRO A 128 -8.17 6.03 -5.82
C PRO A 128 -7.67 4.97 -6.78
N GLY A 129 -8.59 4.16 -7.33
CA GLY A 129 -8.24 3.06 -8.22
C GLY A 129 -9.45 2.50 -8.97
N GLY A 130 -9.22 1.39 -9.67
CA GLY A 130 -10.24 0.66 -10.41
C GLY A 130 -10.72 -0.59 -9.69
N PHE A 131 -11.24 -1.54 -10.47
CA PHE A 131 -11.81 -2.79 -9.93
C PHE A 131 -10.80 -3.60 -9.11
N GLY A 132 -9.53 -3.65 -9.50
CA GLY A 132 -8.49 -4.36 -8.72
C GLY A 132 -8.30 -3.75 -7.33
N THR A 133 -8.28 -2.41 -7.24
CA THR A 133 -8.19 -1.71 -5.96
C THR A 133 -9.42 -1.97 -5.08
N CYS A 134 -10.61 -2.00 -5.69
CA CYS A 134 -11.85 -2.33 -4.98
C CYS A 134 -11.84 -3.79 -4.49
N ASP A 135 -11.40 -4.73 -5.32
CA ASP A 135 -11.30 -6.15 -4.98
C ASP A 135 -10.37 -6.36 -3.77
N GLU A 136 -9.17 -5.79 -3.81
CA GLU A 136 -8.21 -5.84 -2.70
C GLU A 136 -8.77 -5.21 -1.42
N PHE A 137 -9.37 -4.03 -1.54
CA PHE A 137 -9.93 -3.30 -0.40
C PHE A 137 -11.10 -4.03 0.25
N PHE A 138 -12.07 -4.50 -0.54
CA PHE A 138 -13.24 -5.20 -0.01
C PHE A 138 -12.88 -6.57 0.57
N GLU A 139 -11.90 -7.26 0.02
CA GLU A 139 -11.42 -8.52 0.60
C GLU A 139 -10.84 -8.31 2.00
N ILE A 140 -9.94 -7.33 2.16
CA ILE A 140 -9.35 -7.01 3.46
C ILE A 140 -10.40 -6.51 4.45
N LEU A 141 -11.36 -5.71 4.02
CA LEU A 141 -12.46 -5.25 4.85
C LEU A 141 -13.35 -6.42 5.31
N THR A 142 -13.63 -7.35 4.40
CA THR A 142 -14.37 -8.58 4.70
C THR A 142 -13.63 -9.46 5.69
N TRP A 143 -12.31 -9.64 5.52
CA TRP A 143 -11.50 -10.42 6.46
C TRP A 143 -11.48 -9.80 7.85
N ARG A 144 -11.47 -8.47 7.93
CA ARG A 144 -11.59 -7.77 9.22
C ARG A 144 -12.97 -7.98 9.85
N GLN A 145 -14.06 -7.91 9.08
CA GLN A 145 -15.42 -8.19 9.55
C GLN A 145 -15.56 -9.62 10.06
N LEU A 146 -14.90 -10.58 9.41
CA LEU A 146 -14.87 -12.00 9.80
C LEU A 146 -13.87 -12.31 10.94
N HIS A 147 -13.23 -11.27 11.52
CA HIS A 147 -12.23 -11.40 12.59
C HIS A 147 -10.96 -12.21 12.20
N LEU A 148 -10.66 -12.32 10.91
CA LEU A 148 -9.43 -12.97 10.43
C LEU A 148 -8.20 -12.08 10.69
N HIS A 149 -8.38 -10.77 10.87
CA HIS A 149 -7.35 -9.85 11.35
C HIS A 149 -7.99 -8.67 12.09
N GLN A 150 -7.16 -7.91 12.84
CA GLN A 150 -7.53 -6.68 13.52
C GLN A 150 -6.69 -5.47 13.06
N LYS A 151 -5.99 -5.61 11.92
CA LYS A 151 -5.10 -4.57 11.39
C LYS A 151 -5.91 -3.33 10.98
N PRO A 152 -5.39 -2.09 11.16
CA PRO A 152 -6.02 -0.86 10.68
C PRO A 152 -6.20 -0.85 9.16
N ILE A 153 -7.31 -0.23 8.71
CA ILE A 153 -7.64 -0.02 7.29
C ILE A 153 -7.99 1.44 7.11
#